data_d51a36b5f37341db3b42018f2c274e27
#
_entry.id   d51a36b5f37341db3b42018f2c274e27
#
_cell.length_a   1.000
_cell.length_b   1.000
_cell.length_c   1.000
_cell.angle_alpha   90.00
_cell.angle_beta   90.00
_cell.angle_gamma   90.00
#
_symmetry.space_group_name_H-M   'P 1'
#
loop_
_entity.id
_entity.type
_entity.pdbx_description
1 polymer ?
#
loop_
_entity_poly.entity_id
_entity_poly.type
_entity_poly.pdbx_seq_one_letter_code
_entity_poly.pdbx_strand_id
1 'polypeptide(L)'
;MPHAKRVGSAIVGLALATSLAACESDDTGTDSGDTSQGAGGGKGGTVTVYSINDVEHLDPGRNFAADSVMIGKLITRTLTDYRYDTKSKKIVPENDLAGSYESSPDLKTWTFKLKDGIKYEDGTPIKAADVKYGVERSFSADLAEGAPYGKAYLDCPGYKGPYVADNNGGKGCTAIEVPDDKTIVFKLNQPVNSFEGTASMKIFSPVPPAKDTKTQYDNRPVSTGPYKIESYIRKKSLTLVRNDQWDKNTDPLRTARPDKFVFKFGDPPAAVDQRLIADGTADKSSISLTGLQPENIAKTDRANVKDRVVEGTDICRRYIAFNQQKPLLKNQKLREALYYGLDRTSYRDGHGGERLAAVIDSIIPQDLEGYKPEEHFKVPPEGDQAKAKQLLAEAGYKGEKLVLGTSDAGLAVKASEAAQASWKEIGVNVDIRKIPGDNYYSTQQQDSAATDLITAGWCYDWPTLATIVPSVLGPDSSSPGKAAQNNYSRSQVGWDQMPQIATETDKKKMEQRYSDLYTEIMKTAPLVPTVQDLNVYVTGSNVDNAVADPNTGGLPDLTQIGLKQAQ
;
A
#
# COMPACT_ATOMS: atom_id res chain seq x y z
N MET A 1 -39.27 56.68 -0.17
CA MET A 1 -39.62 57.81 0.72
C MET A 1 -40.20 57.29 2.01
N PRO A 2 -39.91 57.83 3.16
CA PRO A 2 -38.66 58.39 3.70
C PRO A 2 -38.38 57.75 5.08
N HIS A 3 -37.42 57.90 5.88
CA HIS A 3 -36.42 58.84 6.24
C HIS A 3 -35.37 58.22 7.18
N ALA A 4 -34.22 58.70 7.02
CA ALA A 4 -33.06 58.56 7.89
C ALA A 4 -33.25 59.23 9.26
N LYS A 5 -32.45 58.79 10.26
CA LYS A 5 -31.75 59.71 11.20
C LYS A 5 -30.50 59.06 11.77
N ARG A 6 -29.40 59.76 11.61
CA ARG A 6 -28.10 59.62 12.27
C ARG A 6 -28.13 60.32 13.63
N VAL A 7 -27.34 59.85 14.59
CA VAL A 7 -26.60 60.60 15.64
C VAL A 7 -25.62 59.55 16.20
N GLY A 8 -24.31 59.64 16.37
CA GLY A 8 -23.36 60.75 16.41
C GLY A 8 -22.64 60.80 17.76
N SER A 9 -21.30 60.48 17.74
CA SER A 9 -20.25 60.90 18.72
C SER A 9 -20.28 60.27 20.13
N ALA A 10 -19.18 59.97 20.80
CA ALA A 10 -17.87 60.61 20.90
C ALA A 10 -16.81 59.70 21.55
N ILE A 11 -15.60 60.03 21.29
CA ILE A 11 -14.28 59.59 21.74
C ILE A 11 -14.06 59.84 23.23
N VAL A 12 -13.39 58.93 23.98
CA VAL A 12 -12.38 59.31 24.99
C VAL A 12 -11.30 58.21 25.03
N GLY A 13 -10.07 58.58 24.73
CA GLY A 13 -8.88 57.79 24.95
C GLY A 13 -8.29 58.06 26.33
N LEU A 14 -7.60 57.07 26.85
CA LEU A 14 -6.57 57.29 27.88
C LEU A 14 -5.47 56.26 27.73
N ALA A 15 -4.29 56.74 27.42
CA ALA A 15 -3.02 56.00 27.48
C ALA A 15 -2.43 56.14 28.87
N LEU A 16 -1.84 55.09 29.41
CA LEU A 16 -0.77 55.19 30.40
C LEU A 16 0.22 54.02 30.24
N ALA A 17 1.47 54.44 30.10
CA ALA A 17 2.65 53.58 30.00
C ALA A 17 3.31 53.41 31.38
N THR A 18 4.38 52.62 31.37
CA THR A 18 5.44 52.33 32.37
C THR A 18 5.18 51.11 33.23
N SER A 19 6.17 50.24 33.52
CA SER A 19 7.63 50.36 33.56
C SER A 19 8.31 48.98 33.58
N LEU A 20 9.54 48.93 33.08
CA LEU A 20 10.51 47.82 33.19
C LEU A 20 10.87 47.52 34.66
N ALA A 21 11.13 46.24 34.95
CA ALA A 21 12.14 45.83 35.94
C ALA A 21 12.76 44.54 35.47
N ALA A 22 14.05 44.59 35.16
CA ALA A 22 14.94 43.45 34.98
C ALA A 22 15.39 42.94 36.37
N CYS A 23 15.48 41.64 36.49
CA CYS A 23 16.38 40.99 37.46
C CYS A 23 17.01 39.77 36.77
N GLU A 24 18.33 39.91 36.66
CA GLU A 24 19.29 38.93 36.23
C GLU A 24 19.59 37.99 37.41
N SER A 25 19.62 36.69 37.22
CA SER A 25 20.35 35.76 38.06
C SER A 25 20.79 34.57 37.22
N ASP A 26 22.11 34.47 37.08
CA ASP A 26 22.84 33.31 36.58
C ASP A 26 22.45 32.04 37.34
N ASP A 27 22.19 30.97 36.63
CA ASP A 27 22.56 29.64 37.09
C ASP A 27 22.90 28.74 35.89
N THR A 28 24.13 28.20 35.92
CA THR A 28 24.74 27.31 34.95
C THR A 28 24.24 25.90 35.18
N GLY A 29 23.46 25.37 34.27
CA GLY A 29 23.08 23.95 34.22
C GLY A 29 23.12 23.46 32.77
N THR A 30 24.20 22.74 32.42
CA THR A 30 24.33 22.00 31.15
C THR A 30 23.32 20.88 31.11
N ASP A 31 22.29 21.03 30.31
CA ASP A 31 21.46 19.91 29.89
C ASP A 31 21.42 19.87 28.35
N SER A 32 22.02 18.78 27.82
CA SER A 32 22.06 18.50 26.39
C SER A 32 20.70 17.96 25.94
N GLY A 33 19.77 18.88 25.70
CA GLY A 33 18.49 18.59 25.10
C GLY A 33 18.61 18.51 23.57
N ASP A 34 18.38 17.34 23.05
CA ASP A 34 18.22 17.02 21.64
C ASP A 34 17.10 17.86 21.01
N THR A 35 17.46 18.92 20.30
CA THR A 35 16.54 19.74 19.50
C THR A 35 16.37 19.09 18.12
N SER A 36 15.51 18.08 18.01
CA SER A 36 14.90 17.73 16.75
C SER A 36 13.94 18.87 16.34
N GLN A 37 14.43 19.85 15.58
CA GLN A 37 13.59 20.81 14.87
C GLN A 37 12.79 20.08 13.78
N GLY A 38 11.64 19.52 14.15
CA GLY A 38 10.55 19.24 13.22
C GLY A 38 9.98 20.57 12.73
N ALA A 39 9.98 20.81 11.43
CA ALA A 39 9.41 22.00 10.80
C ALA A 39 7.99 22.25 11.36
N GLY A 40 7.81 23.38 12.04
CA GLY A 40 6.59 23.73 12.76
C GLY A 40 5.50 24.23 11.82
N GLY A 41 4.76 23.29 11.19
CA GLY A 41 3.50 23.62 10.54
C GLY A 41 2.37 23.78 11.58
N GLY A 42 1.41 24.65 11.30
CA GLY A 42 0.28 24.95 12.20
C GLY A 42 -0.58 23.71 12.51
N LYS A 43 -1.16 23.69 13.71
CA LYS A 43 -2.25 22.76 14.03
C LYS A 43 -3.57 23.43 13.63
N GLY A 44 -4.50 22.63 13.08
CA GLY A 44 -5.85 23.08 12.73
C GLY A 44 -6.12 23.19 11.24
N GLY A 45 -7.32 23.67 10.90
CA GLY A 45 -7.80 23.85 9.53
C GLY A 45 -8.30 22.58 8.84
N THR A 46 -8.74 22.74 7.60
CA THR A 46 -9.33 21.67 6.78
C THR A 46 -8.44 21.32 5.60
N VAL A 47 -8.12 20.04 5.44
CA VAL A 47 -7.48 19.51 4.22
C VAL A 47 -8.55 18.90 3.31
N THR A 48 -8.61 19.37 2.05
CA THR A 48 -9.40 18.74 1.01
C THR A 48 -8.57 17.69 0.28
N VAL A 49 -9.09 16.48 0.17
CA VAL A 49 -8.43 15.36 -0.50
C VAL A 49 -9.27 14.93 -1.71
N TYR A 50 -8.69 15.02 -2.90
CA TYR A 50 -9.31 14.53 -4.13
C TYR A 50 -8.93 13.08 -4.39
N SER A 51 -9.90 12.27 -4.78
CA SER A 51 -9.69 10.91 -5.26
C SER A 51 -10.63 10.60 -6.41
N ILE A 52 -10.13 9.92 -7.44
CA ILE A 52 -10.97 9.50 -8.57
C ILE A 52 -12.03 8.49 -8.14
N ASN A 53 -11.65 7.60 -7.24
CA ASN A 53 -12.53 6.55 -6.73
C ASN A 53 -13.06 6.89 -5.34
N ASP A 54 -14.26 6.40 -5.04
CA ASP A 54 -14.73 6.29 -3.66
C ASP A 54 -13.86 5.29 -2.88
N VAL A 55 -13.89 5.36 -1.57
CA VAL A 55 -13.27 4.35 -0.70
C VAL A 55 -14.00 3.02 -0.96
N GLU A 56 -13.26 2.00 -1.36
CA GLU A 56 -13.85 0.69 -1.60
C GLU A 56 -14.49 0.16 -0.31
N HIS A 57 -13.70 0.08 0.75
CA HIS A 57 -14.15 -0.34 2.08
C HIS A 57 -13.50 0.48 3.21
N LEU A 58 -14.31 0.94 4.16
CA LEU A 58 -13.86 1.51 5.44
C LEU A 58 -13.85 0.47 6.56
N ASP A 59 -14.64 -0.61 6.42
CA ASP A 59 -14.66 -1.73 7.37
C ASP A 59 -13.28 -2.39 7.44
N PRO A 60 -12.61 -2.44 8.60
CA PRO A 60 -11.29 -3.04 8.73
C PRO A 60 -11.24 -4.50 8.23
N GLY A 61 -12.33 -5.25 8.36
CA GLY A 61 -12.42 -6.63 7.87
C GLY A 61 -12.36 -6.77 6.35
N ARG A 62 -12.58 -5.68 5.60
CA ARG A 62 -12.63 -5.62 4.13
C ARG A 62 -11.62 -4.63 3.52
N ASN A 63 -11.03 -3.75 4.33
CA ASN A 63 -10.14 -2.69 3.89
C ASN A 63 -8.75 -3.27 3.50
N PHE A 64 -8.47 -3.34 2.19
CA PHE A 64 -7.24 -3.93 1.67
C PHE A 64 -6.63 -3.16 0.47
N ALA A 65 -7.41 -2.40 -0.30
CA ALA A 65 -6.90 -1.55 -1.36
C ALA A 65 -6.06 -0.38 -0.79
N ALA A 66 -4.96 0.00 -1.45
CA ALA A 66 -3.96 0.94 -0.93
C ALA A 66 -4.55 2.31 -0.53
N ASP A 67 -5.42 2.90 -1.36
CA ASP A 67 -6.10 4.17 -1.08
C ASP A 67 -7.06 4.05 0.12
N SER A 68 -7.80 2.95 0.19
CA SER A 68 -8.69 2.63 1.32
C SER A 68 -7.90 2.41 2.60
N VAL A 69 -6.73 1.74 2.53
CA VAL A 69 -5.81 1.57 3.67
C VAL A 69 -5.28 2.91 4.15
N MET A 70 -4.85 3.82 3.23
CA MET A 70 -4.36 5.16 3.59
C MET A 70 -5.44 5.96 4.34
N ILE A 71 -6.69 5.98 3.84
CA ILE A 71 -7.81 6.64 4.51
C ILE A 71 -8.12 5.92 5.83
N GLY A 72 -8.10 4.59 5.82
CA GLY A 72 -8.31 3.75 7.00
C GLY A 72 -7.28 4.01 8.12
N LYS A 73 -6.03 4.38 7.80
CA LYS A 73 -5.02 4.76 8.81
C LYS A 73 -5.42 5.96 9.65
N LEU A 74 -6.28 6.85 9.15
CA LEU A 74 -6.81 7.99 9.91
C LEU A 74 -7.88 7.58 10.93
N ILE A 75 -8.61 6.48 10.66
CA ILE A 75 -9.81 6.08 11.40
C ILE A 75 -9.50 4.89 12.32
N THR A 76 -8.80 3.85 11.81
CA THR A 76 -8.59 2.59 12.52
C THR A 76 -7.12 2.31 12.74
N ARG A 77 -6.80 1.79 13.94
CA ARG A 77 -5.47 1.34 14.37
C ARG A 77 -5.41 -0.18 14.37
N THR A 78 -4.21 -0.72 14.21
CA THR A 78 -3.89 -2.14 14.21
C THR A 78 -2.97 -2.49 15.38
N LEU A 79 -2.62 -3.76 15.59
CA LEU A 79 -1.68 -4.13 16.65
C LEU A 79 -0.29 -3.53 16.42
N THR A 80 0.19 -3.65 15.20
CA THR A 80 1.44 -3.05 14.69
C THR A 80 1.13 -2.27 13.42
N ASP A 81 2.03 -1.44 12.95
CA ASP A 81 1.95 -0.80 11.62
C ASP A 81 3.38 -0.50 11.14
N TYR A 82 3.52 0.09 9.98
CA TYR A 82 4.78 0.52 9.41
C TYR A 82 4.79 2.03 9.19
N ARG A 83 5.95 2.63 9.38
CA ARG A 83 6.20 4.04 9.10
C ARG A 83 7.33 4.17 8.08
N TYR A 84 7.13 5.05 7.10
CA TYR A 84 8.23 5.46 6.23
C TYR A 84 9.10 6.49 6.95
N ASP A 85 10.36 6.13 7.17
CA ASP A 85 11.36 7.05 7.73
C ASP A 85 12.04 7.82 6.58
N THR A 86 11.68 9.08 6.43
CA THR A 86 12.16 9.95 5.36
C THR A 86 13.67 10.23 5.44
N LYS A 87 14.29 10.08 6.62
CA LYS A 87 15.74 10.28 6.80
C LYS A 87 16.53 9.07 6.31
N SER A 88 16.16 7.89 6.77
CA SER A 88 16.81 6.64 6.35
C SER A 88 16.28 6.10 5.02
N LYS A 89 15.16 6.63 4.52
CA LYS A 89 14.41 6.14 3.34
C LYS A 89 14.02 4.66 3.47
N LYS A 90 13.66 4.23 4.68
CA LYS A 90 13.26 2.86 4.97
C LYS A 90 11.86 2.79 5.56
N ILE A 91 11.20 1.68 5.29
CA ILE A 91 9.97 1.30 5.97
C ILE A 91 10.36 0.57 7.25
N VAL A 92 9.93 1.11 8.40
CA VAL A 92 10.28 0.58 9.73
C VAL A 92 9.02 0.10 10.44
N PRO A 93 9.08 -1.09 11.10
CA PRO A 93 7.96 -1.57 11.89
C PRO A 93 7.79 -0.75 13.17
N GLU A 94 6.56 -0.52 13.57
CA GLU A 94 6.18 0.23 14.76
C GLU A 94 5.07 -0.48 15.54
N ASN A 95 5.13 -0.39 16.87
CA ASN A 95 4.05 -0.83 17.74
C ASN A 95 2.91 0.20 17.70
N ASP A 96 1.71 -0.18 17.21
CA ASP A 96 0.56 0.74 17.16
C ASP A 96 -0.32 0.57 18.41
N LEU A 97 -1.36 -0.28 18.42
CA LEU A 97 -2.15 -0.57 19.62
C LEU A 97 -1.41 -1.46 20.61
N ALA A 98 -0.56 -2.36 20.12
CA ALA A 98 0.31 -3.14 20.99
C ALA A 98 1.44 -2.26 21.55
N GLY A 99 1.76 -2.43 22.83
CA GLY A 99 2.95 -1.88 23.47
C GLY A 99 4.17 -2.79 23.31
N SER A 100 3.92 -4.09 23.20
CA SER A 100 4.94 -5.10 22.94
C SER A 100 4.34 -6.35 22.32
N TYR A 101 5.19 -7.14 21.68
CA TYR A 101 4.87 -8.49 21.24
C TYR A 101 6.07 -9.43 21.40
N GLU A 102 5.78 -10.72 21.48
CA GLU A 102 6.78 -11.79 21.53
C GLU A 102 6.28 -13.02 20.79
N SER A 103 7.20 -13.83 20.29
CA SER A 103 6.91 -15.10 19.64
C SER A 103 7.51 -16.27 20.40
N SER A 104 6.88 -17.46 20.28
CA SER A 104 7.51 -18.71 20.68
C SER A 104 8.71 -19.03 19.78
N PRO A 105 9.67 -19.88 20.25
CA PRO A 105 10.84 -20.25 19.45
C PRO A 105 10.52 -20.94 18.13
N ASP A 106 9.37 -21.61 18.04
CA ASP A 106 8.86 -22.27 16.83
C ASP A 106 8.02 -21.34 15.92
N LEU A 107 7.89 -20.06 16.29
CA LEU A 107 7.14 -19.02 15.58
C LEU A 107 5.65 -19.36 15.34
N LYS A 108 5.09 -20.29 16.12
CA LYS A 108 3.68 -20.69 16.03
C LYS A 108 2.77 -20.04 17.05
N THR A 109 3.33 -19.40 18.07
CA THR A 109 2.56 -18.66 19.07
C THR A 109 3.09 -17.24 19.17
N TRP A 110 2.19 -16.27 18.99
CA TRP A 110 2.49 -14.86 19.08
C TRP A 110 1.61 -14.18 20.11
N THR A 111 2.23 -13.50 21.06
CA THR A 111 1.55 -12.78 22.14
C THR A 111 1.74 -11.29 21.97
N PHE A 112 0.64 -10.55 21.97
CA PHE A 112 0.64 -9.08 21.94
C PHE A 112 0.04 -8.53 23.21
N LYS A 113 0.65 -7.48 23.76
CA LYS A 113 0.14 -6.74 24.93
C LYS A 113 -0.30 -5.35 24.50
N LEU A 114 -1.56 -5.01 24.72
CA LEU A 114 -2.12 -3.71 24.35
C LEU A 114 -1.60 -2.60 25.29
N LYS A 115 -1.40 -1.41 24.72
CA LYS A 115 -1.08 -0.19 25.47
C LYS A 115 -2.21 0.18 26.43
N ASP A 116 -1.90 0.93 27.47
CA ASP A 116 -2.88 1.55 28.35
C ASP A 116 -3.50 2.79 27.71
N GLY A 117 -4.71 3.16 28.13
CA GLY A 117 -5.38 4.39 27.76
C GLY A 117 -5.96 4.44 26.34
N ILE A 118 -5.85 3.36 25.55
CA ILE A 118 -6.46 3.29 24.21
C ILE A 118 -7.97 3.19 24.27
N LYS A 119 -8.67 4.00 23.47
CA LYS A 119 -10.14 4.10 23.49
C LYS A 119 -10.73 4.18 22.08
N TYR A 120 -11.98 3.79 21.98
CA TYR A 120 -12.84 4.13 20.85
C TYR A 120 -13.31 5.60 20.91
N GLU A 121 -13.87 6.10 19.80
CA GLU A 121 -14.39 7.47 19.67
C GLU A 121 -15.52 7.83 20.65
N ASP A 122 -16.19 6.85 21.25
CA ASP A 122 -17.21 7.03 22.28
C ASP A 122 -16.64 6.99 23.72
N GLY A 123 -15.32 6.85 23.86
CA GLY A 123 -14.65 6.79 25.15
C GLY A 123 -14.55 5.39 25.75
N THR A 124 -15.16 4.38 25.14
CA THR A 124 -15.09 2.98 25.60
C THR A 124 -13.65 2.46 25.47
N PRO A 125 -13.06 1.83 26.51
CA PRO A 125 -11.74 1.23 26.42
C PRO A 125 -11.68 0.11 25.39
N ILE A 126 -10.59 0.06 24.62
CA ILE A 126 -10.30 -1.03 23.69
C ILE A 126 -9.73 -2.21 24.46
N LYS A 127 -10.27 -3.41 24.20
CA LYS A 127 -9.88 -4.67 24.84
C LYS A 127 -9.31 -5.65 23.82
N ALA A 128 -8.48 -6.58 24.28
CA ALA A 128 -7.95 -7.68 23.47
C ALA A 128 -9.07 -8.52 22.81
N ALA A 129 -10.22 -8.67 23.50
CA ALA A 129 -11.40 -9.34 22.95
C ALA A 129 -11.97 -8.66 21.70
N ASP A 130 -11.84 -7.33 21.58
CA ASP A 130 -12.31 -6.59 20.43
C ASP A 130 -11.42 -6.83 19.20
N VAL A 131 -10.10 -7.01 19.42
CA VAL A 131 -9.16 -7.41 18.35
C VAL A 131 -9.47 -8.83 17.89
N LYS A 132 -9.68 -9.77 18.84
CA LYS A 132 -10.12 -11.13 18.52
C LYS A 132 -11.36 -11.09 17.62
N TYR A 133 -12.38 -10.34 18.02
CA TYR A 133 -13.62 -10.23 17.26
C TYR A 133 -13.38 -9.64 15.85
N GLY A 134 -12.55 -8.59 15.74
CA GLY A 134 -12.16 -8.01 14.45
C GLY A 134 -11.56 -9.05 13.51
N VAL A 135 -10.60 -9.85 13.99
CA VAL A 135 -10.01 -10.95 13.22
C VAL A 135 -11.03 -12.02 12.88
N GLU A 136 -11.89 -12.41 13.83
CA GLU A 136 -12.94 -13.42 13.64
C GLU A 136 -13.93 -13.02 12.55
N ARG A 137 -14.21 -11.73 12.37
CA ARG A 137 -15.08 -11.22 11.29
C ARG A 137 -14.53 -11.55 9.90
N SER A 138 -13.20 -11.58 9.71
CA SER A 138 -12.57 -11.91 8.43
C SER A 138 -12.85 -13.34 7.95
N PHE A 139 -13.32 -14.23 8.83
CA PHE A 139 -13.72 -15.59 8.46
C PHE A 139 -15.13 -15.66 7.85
N SER A 140 -15.93 -14.61 7.97
CA SER A 140 -17.26 -14.55 7.38
C SER A 140 -17.18 -14.50 5.84
N ALA A 141 -18.07 -15.24 5.17
CA ALA A 141 -18.22 -15.15 3.72
C ALA A 141 -18.72 -13.77 3.27
N ASP A 142 -19.46 -13.06 4.12
CA ASP A 142 -20.00 -11.73 3.84
C ASP A 142 -18.91 -10.63 3.83
N LEU A 143 -17.68 -10.94 4.29
CA LEU A 143 -16.56 -10.01 4.40
C LEU A 143 -15.30 -10.57 3.69
N ALA A 144 -15.49 -11.25 2.56
CA ALA A 144 -14.44 -12.02 1.89
C ALA A 144 -13.39 -11.18 1.14
N GLU A 145 -13.63 -9.87 0.95
CA GLU A 145 -12.76 -8.98 0.14
C GLU A 145 -11.51 -8.49 0.90
N GLY A 146 -11.45 -8.72 2.22
CA GLY A 146 -10.31 -8.31 3.05
C GLY A 146 -9.08 -9.19 2.92
N ALA A 147 -8.02 -8.82 3.64
CA ALA A 147 -6.77 -9.56 3.68
C ALA A 147 -6.99 -11.03 4.11
N PRO A 148 -6.41 -12.01 3.40
CA PRO A 148 -6.72 -13.44 3.62
C PRO A 148 -5.99 -14.06 4.82
N TYR A 149 -5.11 -13.31 5.49
CA TYR A 149 -4.13 -13.84 6.43
C TYR A 149 -4.70 -14.45 7.70
N GLY A 150 -5.89 -13.99 8.16
CA GLY A 150 -6.60 -14.65 9.25
C GLY A 150 -6.88 -16.12 8.94
N LYS A 151 -7.43 -16.40 7.76
CA LYS A 151 -7.72 -17.77 7.29
C LYS A 151 -6.44 -18.55 6.94
N ALA A 152 -5.41 -17.88 6.43
CA ALA A 152 -4.18 -18.53 5.99
C ALA A 152 -3.33 -19.05 7.16
N TYR A 153 -3.27 -18.30 8.25
CA TYR A 153 -2.32 -18.56 9.33
C TYR A 153 -2.93 -19.07 10.64
N LEU A 154 -4.22 -18.80 10.91
CA LEU A 154 -4.83 -19.23 12.18
C LEU A 154 -5.41 -20.63 12.08
N ASP A 155 -5.15 -21.45 13.10
CA ASP A 155 -5.68 -22.82 13.19
C ASP A 155 -7.13 -22.81 13.71
N CYS A 156 -8.05 -22.42 12.83
CA CYS A 156 -9.48 -22.37 13.15
C CYS A 156 -10.29 -23.25 12.20
N PRO A 157 -10.10 -24.59 12.22
CA PRO A 157 -10.73 -25.48 11.27
C PRO A 157 -12.24 -25.43 11.37
N GLY A 158 -12.91 -25.22 10.23
CA GLY A 158 -14.37 -25.16 10.14
C GLY A 158 -15.03 -23.91 10.68
N TYR A 159 -14.30 -22.98 11.28
CA TYR A 159 -14.84 -21.70 11.74
C TYR A 159 -15.24 -20.82 10.54
N LYS A 160 -16.45 -20.24 10.58
CA LYS A 160 -17.05 -19.48 9.47
C LYS A 160 -17.39 -18.03 9.87
N GLY A 161 -16.78 -17.52 10.92
CA GLY A 161 -17.01 -16.18 11.41
C GLY A 161 -18.13 -16.07 12.45
N PRO A 162 -18.30 -14.89 13.06
CA PRO A 162 -19.21 -14.70 14.21
C PRO A 162 -20.70 -14.65 13.82
N TYR A 163 -21.04 -14.63 12.53
CA TYR A 163 -22.41 -14.43 12.06
C TYR A 163 -23.21 -15.73 11.84
N VAL A 164 -22.56 -16.89 11.96
CA VAL A 164 -23.24 -18.18 11.85
C VAL A 164 -23.78 -18.66 13.20
N ALA A 165 -24.93 -19.34 13.16
CA ALA A 165 -25.64 -19.76 14.37
C ALA A 165 -24.83 -20.71 15.27
N ASP A 166 -24.05 -21.61 14.66
CA ASP A 166 -23.08 -22.46 15.35
C ASP A 166 -21.67 -21.86 15.25
N ASN A 167 -21.43 -20.87 16.10
CA ASN A 167 -20.13 -20.22 16.23
C ASN A 167 -19.20 -21.09 17.10
N ASN A 168 -18.88 -22.32 16.66
CA ASN A 168 -18.05 -23.27 17.39
C ASN A 168 -18.51 -23.45 18.87
N GLY A 169 -19.81 -23.62 19.10
CA GLY A 169 -20.40 -23.68 20.44
C GLY A 169 -20.23 -22.38 21.23
N GLY A 170 -20.16 -21.22 20.57
CA GLY A 170 -19.96 -19.90 21.18
C GLY A 170 -18.51 -19.57 21.54
N LYS A 171 -17.54 -20.45 21.19
CA LYS A 171 -16.13 -20.26 21.53
C LYS A 171 -15.36 -19.41 20.50
N GLY A 172 -15.92 -19.20 19.30
CA GLY A 172 -15.24 -18.52 18.21
C GLY A 172 -14.03 -19.30 17.66
N CYS A 173 -13.06 -18.57 17.14
CA CYS A 173 -11.77 -19.14 16.70
C CYS A 173 -10.90 -19.46 17.94
N THR A 174 -10.70 -20.74 18.21
CA THR A 174 -9.93 -21.19 19.38
C THR A 174 -8.43 -20.98 19.27
N ALA A 175 -7.92 -20.66 18.09
CA ALA A 175 -6.54 -20.25 17.89
C ALA A 175 -6.25 -18.80 18.34
N ILE A 176 -7.28 -18.06 18.74
CA ILE A 176 -7.13 -16.71 19.31
C ILE A 176 -7.56 -16.74 20.76
N GLU A 177 -6.59 -16.64 21.67
CA GLU A 177 -6.82 -16.63 23.11
C GLU A 177 -6.74 -15.21 23.66
N VAL A 178 -7.56 -14.90 24.65
CA VAL A 178 -7.61 -13.61 25.35
C VAL A 178 -7.58 -13.91 26.85
N PRO A 179 -6.35 -14.05 27.42
CA PRO A 179 -6.20 -14.35 28.85
C PRO A 179 -6.73 -13.25 29.77
N ASP A 180 -6.63 -11.99 29.31
CA ASP A 180 -7.09 -10.81 30.02
C ASP A 180 -7.44 -9.68 29.03
N ASP A 181 -7.93 -8.54 29.54
CA ASP A 181 -8.36 -7.39 28.72
C ASP A 181 -7.24 -6.77 27.86
N LYS A 182 -5.97 -7.07 28.13
CA LYS A 182 -4.79 -6.47 27.47
C LYS A 182 -3.97 -7.46 26.68
N THR A 183 -4.15 -8.74 26.88
CA THR A 183 -3.30 -9.78 26.27
C THR A 183 -4.09 -10.56 25.24
N ILE A 184 -3.55 -10.64 24.01
CA ILE A 184 -4.07 -11.50 22.94
C ILE A 184 -2.97 -12.44 22.45
N VAL A 185 -3.32 -13.70 22.26
CA VAL A 185 -2.41 -14.77 21.83
C VAL A 185 -2.95 -15.39 20.55
N PHE A 186 -2.13 -15.44 19.52
CA PHE A 186 -2.44 -16.11 18.25
C PHE A 186 -1.67 -17.42 18.15
N LYS A 187 -2.39 -18.51 17.90
CA LYS A 187 -1.81 -19.84 17.58
C LYS A 187 -1.89 -20.08 16.08
N LEU A 188 -0.74 -20.27 15.46
CA LEU A 188 -0.62 -20.38 14.01
C LEU A 188 -0.55 -21.86 13.59
N ASN A 189 -1.13 -22.17 12.44
CA ASN A 189 -1.07 -23.50 11.82
C ASN A 189 0.33 -23.87 11.28
N GLN A 190 1.18 -22.86 11.07
CA GLN A 190 2.56 -22.98 10.58
C GLN A 190 3.46 -21.91 11.20
N PRO A 191 4.79 -22.08 11.21
CA PRO A 191 5.71 -21.00 11.59
C PRO A 191 5.56 -19.79 10.66
N VAL A 192 5.48 -18.59 11.23
CA VAL A 192 5.47 -17.33 10.47
C VAL A 192 6.45 -16.37 11.10
N ASN A 193 7.57 -16.11 10.44
CA ASN A 193 8.69 -15.30 10.97
C ASN A 193 8.44 -13.79 10.95
N SER A 194 7.34 -13.35 10.34
CA SER A 194 6.97 -11.93 10.21
C SER A 194 5.50 -11.70 10.56
N PHE A 195 4.98 -12.41 11.56
CA PHE A 195 3.57 -12.27 11.95
C PHE A 195 3.26 -10.89 12.52
N GLU A 196 4.26 -10.17 13.03
CA GLU A 196 4.12 -8.74 13.36
C GLU A 196 3.73 -7.91 12.12
N GLY A 197 4.24 -8.27 10.94
CA GLY A 197 3.82 -7.69 9.67
C GLY A 197 2.37 -8.05 9.32
N THR A 198 1.98 -9.30 9.53
CA THR A 198 0.58 -9.73 9.39
C THR A 198 -0.35 -8.93 10.32
N ALA A 199 0.09 -8.66 11.56
CA ALA A 199 -0.65 -7.91 12.57
C ALA A 199 -0.82 -6.41 12.24
N SER A 200 -0.15 -5.91 11.19
CA SER A 200 -0.36 -4.57 10.64
C SER A 200 -1.54 -4.49 9.65
N MET A 201 -2.03 -5.63 9.18
CA MET A 201 -3.18 -5.67 8.28
C MET A 201 -4.46 -5.23 9.00
N LYS A 202 -5.34 -4.52 8.27
CA LYS A 202 -6.56 -3.92 8.85
C LYS A 202 -7.48 -4.93 9.52
N ILE A 203 -7.48 -6.20 9.13
CA ILE A 203 -8.24 -7.26 9.80
C ILE A 203 -7.85 -7.44 11.29
N PHE A 204 -6.68 -6.97 11.72
CA PHE A 204 -6.23 -6.97 13.12
C PHE A 204 -6.61 -5.69 13.89
N SER A 205 -7.48 -4.86 13.32
CA SER A 205 -8.09 -3.72 14.05
C SER A 205 -9.18 -4.22 15.02
N PRO A 206 -9.31 -3.60 16.19
CA PRO A 206 -10.39 -3.92 17.13
C PRO A 206 -11.75 -3.47 16.57
N VAL A 207 -12.76 -4.32 16.72
CA VAL A 207 -14.15 -4.02 16.39
C VAL A 207 -15.02 -4.32 17.62
N PRO A 208 -15.75 -3.32 18.17
CA PRO A 208 -16.61 -3.56 19.33
C PRO A 208 -17.84 -4.38 18.90
N PRO A 209 -18.05 -5.61 19.42
CA PRO A 209 -19.13 -6.50 18.98
C PRO A 209 -20.51 -5.85 19.06
N ALA A 210 -20.75 -5.04 20.09
CA ALA A 210 -22.05 -4.36 20.31
C ALA A 210 -22.36 -3.28 19.26
N LYS A 211 -21.39 -2.85 18.47
CA LYS A 211 -21.52 -1.82 17.42
C LYS A 211 -21.40 -2.41 16.01
N ASP A 212 -21.16 -3.70 15.90
CA ASP A 212 -21.02 -4.34 14.59
C ASP A 212 -22.37 -4.44 13.87
N THR A 213 -22.42 -3.86 12.69
CA THR A 213 -23.59 -3.87 11.79
C THR A 213 -23.35 -4.75 10.56
N LYS A 214 -22.42 -5.72 10.66
CA LYS A 214 -22.02 -6.65 9.58
C LYS A 214 -21.51 -5.87 8.35
N THR A 215 -22.03 -6.14 7.16
CA THR A 215 -21.63 -5.44 5.92
C THR A 215 -21.91 -3.93 5.95
N GLN A 216 -22.87 -3.48 6.78
CA GLN A 216 -23.17 -2.05 6.94
C GLN A 216 -22.16 -1.32 7.84
N TYR A 217 -21.31 -2.06 8.56
CA TYR A 217 -20.20 -1.48 9.34
C TYR A 217 -19.25 -0.65 8.44
N ASP A 218 -19.22 -0.97 7.16
CA ASP A 218 -18.47 -0.28 6.11
C ASP A 218 -18.86 1.22 5.94
N ASN A 219 -20.08 1.58 6.32
CA ASN A 219 -20.52 2.97 6.20
C ASN A 219 -20.05 3.84 7.37
N ARG A 220 -19.83 3.26 8.56
CA ARG A 220 -19.41 3.97 9.75
C ARG A 220 -18.72 3.04 10.76
N PRO A 221 -17.49 2.57 10.48
CA PRO A 221 -16.71 1.87 11.47
C PRO A 221 -16.42 2.77 12.68
N VAL A 222 -16.42 2.19 13.87
CA VAL A 222 -16.10 2.91 15.10
C VAL A 222 -14.61 3.24 15.13
N SER A 223 -14.28 4.50 15.29
CA SER A 223 -12.90 4.95 15.20
C SER A 223 -12.08 4.59 16.43
N THR A 224 -10.83 4.19 16.19
CA THR A 224 -9.75 4.04 17.17
C THR A 224 -8.57 4.96 16.86
N GLY A 225 -8.60 5.62 15.70
CA GLY A 225 -7.57 6.52 15.20
C GLY A 225 -7.83 7.98 15.58
N PRO A 226 -6.97 8.91 15.06
CA PRO A 226 -7.04 10.33 15.36
C PRO A 226 -8.27 11.05 14.79
N TYR A 227 -8.97 10.45 13.84
CA TYR A 227 -10.17 11.02 13.24
C TYR A 227 -11.34 10.05 13.31
N LYS A 228 -12.55 10.60 13.32
CA LYS A 228 -13.83 9.90 13.24
C LYS A 228 -14.67 10.41 12.10
N ILE A 229 -15.59 9.58 11.61
CA ILE A 229 -16.46 9.92 10.50
C ILE A 229 -17.55 10.89 10.98
N GLU A 230 -17.57 12.10 10.42
CA GLU A 230 -18.66 13.05 10.59
C GLU A 230 -19.81 12.74 9.61
N SER A 231 -19.46 12.53 8.32
CA SER A 231 -20.43 12.18 7.29
C SER A 231 -19.78 11.39 6.17
N TYR A 232 -20.55 10.47 5.56
CA TYR A 232 -20.13 9.72 4.39
C TYR A 232 -21.29 9.62 3.38
N ILE A 233 -21.08 10.15 2.21
CA ILE A 233 -22.01 10.07 1.08
C ILE A 233 -21.27 9.31 -0.03
N ARG A 234 -21.62 8.03 -0.20
CA ARG A 234 -21.00 7.13 -1.17
C ARG A 234 -20.86 7.79 -2.55
N LYS A 235 -19.74 7.60 -3.20
CA LYS A 235 -19.36 8.13 -4.52
C LYS A 235 -19.33 9.67 -4.59
N LYS A 236 -19.44 10.38 -3.48
CA LYS A 236 -19.44 11.83 -3.45
C LYS A 236 -18.43 12.42 -2.49
N SER A 237 -18.53 12.09 -1.19
CA SER A 237 -17.67 12.70 -0.17
C SER A 237 -17.63 11.93 1.13
N LEU A 238 -16.47 12.00 1.80
CA LEU A 238 -16.27 11.54 3.17
C LEU A 238 -15.68 12.70 3.97
N THR A 239 -16.28 13.01 5.12
CA THR A 239 -15.77 14.03 6.04
C THR A 239 -15.32 13.38 7.33
N LEU A 240 -14.06 13.61 7.69
CA LEU A 240 -13.46 13.17 8.93
C LEU A 240 -13.15 14.37 9.82
N VAL A 241 -13.50 14.27 11.11
CA VAL A 241 -13.19 15.27 12.16
C VAL A 241 -12.36 14.63 13.25
N ARG A 242 -11.69 15.44 14.06
CA ARG A 242 -10.86 14.92 15.18
C ARG A 242 -11.67 13.98 16.07
N ASN A 243 -10.99 12.94 16.51
CA ASN A 243 -11.46 12.06 17.57
C ASN A 243 -10.88 12.54 18.90
N ASP A 244 -11.70 13.13 19.75
CA ASP A 244 -11.29 13.70 21.04
C ASP A 244 -10.86 12.63 22.07
N GLN A 245 -11.14 11.36 21.80
CA GLN A 245 -10.74 10.24 22.65
C GLN A 245 -9.38 9.63 22.25
N TRP A 246 -8.81 10.06 21.10
CA TRP A 246 -7.50 9.61 20.67
C TRP A 246 -6.39 10.33 21.45
N ASP A 247 -5.47 9.55 22.01
CA ASP A 247 -4.29 10.06 22.72
C ASP A 247 -3.03 9.90 21.90
N LYS A 248 -2.41 11.03 21.52
CA LYS A 248 -1.14 11.10 20.79
C LYS A 248 -0.01 10.33 21.49
N ASN A 249 0.02 10.28 22.82
CA ASN A 249 1.06 9.60 23.58
C ASN A 249 1.03 8.07 23.39
N THR A 250 -0.10 7.52 22.94
CA THR A 250 -0.26 6.09 22.63
C THR A 250 0.05 5.76 21.17
N ASP A 251 0.23 6.77 20.30
CA ASP A 251 0.31 6.62 18.86
C ASP A 251 1.60 7.26 18.29
N PRO A 252 2.63 6.47 18.00
CA PRO A 252 3.88 6.98 17.43
C PRO A 252 3.76 7.36 15.93
N LEU A 253 2.69 6.88 15.26
CA LEU A 253 2.58 6.88 13.81
C LEU A 253 1.89 8.12 13.24
N ARG A 254 0.85 8.63 13.92
CA ARG A 254 -0.04 9.66 13.37
C ARG A 254 0.14 10.99 14.08
N THR A 255 0.17 12.09 13.33
CA THR A 255 0.40 13.44 13.89
C THR A 255 -0.89 14.18 14.22
N ALA A 256 -1.98 13.89 13.53
CA ALA A 256 -3.29 14.54 13.68
C ALA A 256 -3.22 16.08 13.65
N ARG A 257 -2.51 16.67 12.67
CA ARG A 257 -2.32 18.12 12.58
C ARG A 257 -3.56 18.87 12.11
N PRO A 258 -4.28 18.48 11.01
CA PRO A 258 -5.53 19.12 10.60
C PRO A 258 -6.69 18.89 11.59
N ASP A 259 -7.67 19.78 11.62
CA ASP A 259 -8.92 19.55 12.36
C ASP A 259 -9.87 18.65 11.59
N LYS A 260 -9.81 18.73 10.26
CA LYS A 260 -10.79 18.08 9.38
C LYS A 260 -10.13 17.64 8.08
N PHE A 261 -10.56 16.48 7.58
CA PHE A 261 -10.35 16.05 6.20
C PHE A 261 -11.69 15.99 5.47
N VAL A 262 -11.72 16.54 4.25
CA VAL A 262 -12.88 16.45 3.34
C VAL A 262 -12.43 15.76 2.07
N PHE A 263 -12.80 14.49 1.92
CA PHE A 263 -12.56 13.73 0.70
C PHE A 263 -13.66 14.04 -0.32
N LYS A 264 -13.26 14.25 -1.56
CA LYS A 264 -14.15 14.46 -2.72
C LYS A 264 -13.83 13.39 -3.77
N PHE A 265 -14.87 12.67 -4.20
CA PHE A 265 -14.76 11.53 -5.08
C PHE A 265 -15.34 11.83 -6.47
N GLY A 266 -14.74 11.23 -7.50
CA GLY A 266 -15.28 11.20 -8.85
C GLY A 266 -14.95 12.40 -9.73
N ASP A 267 -14.17 13.37 -9.25
CA ASP A 267 -13.71 14.46 -10.10
C ASP A 267 -12.71 13.91 -11.15
N PRO A 268 -12.80 14.33 -12.44
CA PRO A 268 -11.85 13.90 -13.46
C PRO A 268 -10.41 14.27 -13.11
N PRO A 269 -9.44 13.30 -13.14
CA PRO A 269 -8.07 13.52 -12.70
C PRO A 269 -7.39 14.73 -13.35
N ALA A 270 -7.52 14.89 -14.68
CA ALA A 270 -6.93 16.02 -15.40
C ALA A 270 -7.47 17.38 -14.93
N ALA A 271 -8.74 17.45 -14.49
CA ALA A 271 -9.32 18.67 -13.94
C ALA A 271 -8.79 18.95 -12.53
N VAL A 272 -8.63 17.92 -11.69
CA VAL A 272 -8.00 18.03 -10.37
C VAL A 272 -6.55 18.50 -10.51
N ASP A 273 -5.78 17.93 -11.42
CA ASP A 273 -4.41 18.37 -11.71
C ASP A 273 -4.34 19.86 -12.03
N GLN A 274 -5.21 20.34 -12.94
CA GLN A 274 -5.22 21.74 -13.32
C GLN A 274 -5.55 22.67 -12.14
N ARG A 275 -6.47 22.26 -11.25
CA ARG A 275 -6.83 23.02 -10.04
C ARG A 275 -5.66 23.11 -9.07
N LEU A 276 -5.00 21.99 -8.76
CA LEU A 276 -3.84 21.94 -7.87
C LEU A 276 -2.64 22.69 -8.46
N ILE A 277 -2.38 22.59 -9.77
CA ILE A 277 -1.34 23.35 -10.46
C ILE A 277 -1.62 24.87 -10.39
N ALA A 278 -2.88 25.27 -10.60
CA ALA A 278 -3.30 26.68 -10.57
C ALA A 278 -3.26 27.29 -9.16
N ASP A 279 -3.38 26.48 -8.11
CA ASP A 279 -3.33 26.90 -6.71
C ASP A 279 -4.33 28.01 -6.35
N GLY A 280 -5.55 27.92 -6.88
CA GLY A 280 -6.62 28.86 -6.56
C GLY A 280 -6.98 28.83 -5.06
N THR A 281 -7.61 29.88 -4.55
CA THR A 281 -7.92 30.01 -3.11
C THR A 281 -8.64 28.80 -2.53
N ALA A 282 -9.51 28.16 -3.28
CA ALA A 282 -10.26 26.97 -2.85
C ALA A 282 -9.39 25.70 -2.75
N ASP A 283 -8.22 25.68 -3.40
CA ASP A 283 -7.38 24.47 -3.52
C ASP A 283 -6.03 24.59 -2.80
N LYS A 284 -5.73 25.74 -2.16
CA LYS A 284 -4.47 25.94 -1.43
C LYS A 284 -4.23 24.91 -0.32
N SER A 285 -5.29 24.43 0.32
CA SER A 285 -5.23 23.40 1.38
C SER A 285 -5.66 22.04 0.86
N SER A 286 -5.38 21.74 -0.43
CA SER A 286 -5.85 20.52 -1.08
C SER A 286 -4.70 19.64 -1.54
N ILE A 287 -4.99 18.32 -1.64
CA ILE A 287 -4.10 17.29 -2.16
C ILE A 287 -4.91 16.24 -2.94
N SER A 288 -4.27 15.48 -3.80
CA SER A 288 -4.89 14.33 -4.50
C SER A 288 -4.26 13.02 -4.06
N LEU A 289 -5.06 11.96 -3.95
CA LEU A 289 -4.60 10.56 -3.88
C LEU A 289 -4.44 9.95 -5.28
N THR A 290 -4.83 10.67 -6.33
CA THR A 290 -4.60 10.27 -7.72
C THR A 290 -3.38 11.01 -8.24
N GLY A 291 -2.39 10.30 -8.75
CA GLY A 291 -1.18 10.90 -9.33
C GLY A 291 -1.49 11.75 -10.56
N LEU A 292 -0.57 12.68 -10.86
CA LEU A 292 -0.67 13.56 -12.04
C LEU A 292 -0.78 12.75 -13.33
N GLN A 293 -1.66 13.21 -14.21
CA GLN A 293 -1.79 12.64 -15.52
C GLN A 293 -0.56 12.96 -16.41
N PRO A 294 -0.13 12.07 -17.32
CA PRO A 294 1.08 12.25 -18.12
C PRO A 294 1.18 13.60 -18.83
N GLU A 295 0.05 14.12 -19.36
CA GLU A 295 -0.01 15.41 -20.05
C GLU A 295 0.23 16.62 -19.14
N ASN A 296 0.19 16.43 -17.82
CA ASN A 296 0.41 17.49 -16.83
C ASN A 296 1.81 17.45 -16.19
N ILE A 297 2.58 16.37 -16.41
CA ILE A 297 3.90 16.17 -15.78
C ILE A 297 4.86 17.33 -16.10
N ALA A 298 4.97 17.77 -17.35
CA ALA A 298 5.85 18.86 -17.73
C ALA A 298 5.49 20.22 -17.03
N LYS A 299 4.31 20.35 -16.47
CA LYS A 299 3.90 21.57 -15.73
C LYS A 299 4.52 21.63 -14.34
N THR A 300 5.02 20.53 -13.80
CA THR A 300 5.67 20.47 -12.48
C THR A 300 6.98 21.24 -12.44
N ASP A 301 7.64 21.46 -13.57
CA ASP A 301 8.89 22.21 -13.65
C ASP A 301 8.71 23.73 -13.57
N ARG A 302 7.45 24.20 -13.58
CA ARG A 302 7.16 25.63 -13.47
C ARG A 302 7.57 26.17 -12.10
N ALA A 303 8.12 27.38 -12.04
CA ALA A 303 8.65 28.02 -10.84
C ALA A 303 7.63 28.09 -9.69
N ASN A 304 6.34 28.26 -10.01
CA ASN A 304 5.26 28.34 -9.01
C ASN A 304 4.67 26.97 -8.62
N VAL A 305 5.16 25.85 -9.19
CA VAL A 305 4.66 24.49 -8.96
C VAL A 305 5.72 23.61 -8.32
N LYS A 306 6.99 23.70 -8.76
CA LYS A 306 8.08 22.78 -8.41
C LYS A 306 8.24 22.55 -6.90
N ASP A 307 8.05 23.57 -6.07
CA ASP A 307 8.20 23.48 -4.61
C ASP A 307 6.99 22.82 -3.92
N ARG A 308 5.97 22.42 -4.69
CA ARG A 308 4.74 21.74 -4.25
C ARG A 308 4.60 20.34 -4.83
N VAL A 309 5.64 19.88 -5.54
CA VAL A 309 5.69 18.54 -6.13
C VAL A 309 6.08 17.54 -5.05
N VAL A 310 5.33 16.46 -4.98
CA VAL A 310 5.62 15.29 -4.12
C VAL A 310 5.83 14.11 -5.05
N GLU A 311 7.01 13.53 -4.99
CA GLU A 311 7.36 12.33 -5.76
C GLU A 311 7.40 11.13 -4.83
N GLY A 312 6.80 10.04 -5.26
CA GLY A 312 6.71 8.79 -4.52
C GLY A 312 7.08 7.60 -5.38
N THR A 313 7.62 6.59 -4.72
CA THR A 313 7.94 5.31 -5.34
C THR A 313 6.90 4.29 -4.88
N ASP A 314 6.26 3.60 -5.82
CA ASP A 314 5.38 2.50 -5.50
C ASP A 314 6.20 1.27 -5.07
N ILE A 315 5.69 0.50 -4.11
CA ILE A 315 6.26 -0.81 -3.75
C ILE A 315 5.99 -1.88 -4.80
N CYS A 316 5.11 -1.61 -5.76
CA CYS A 316 4.75 -2.54 -6.80
C CYS A 316 5.84 -2.65 -7.87
N ARG A 317 6.06 -3.87 -8.34
CA ARG A 317 6.98 -4.19 -9.43
C ARG A 317 6.20 -4.78 -10.58
N ARG A 318 6.33 -4.19 -11.78
CA ARG A 318 5.69 -4.67 -12.99
C ARG A 318 6.59 -5.66 -13.73
N TYR A 319 5.97 -6.65 -14.36
CA TYR A 319 6.67 -7.67 -15.12
C TYR A 319 5.77 -8.23 -16.22
N ILE A 320 6.38 -8.93 -17.19
CA ILE A 320 5.65 -9.77 -18.13
C ILE A 320 5.97 -11.23 -17.82
N ALA A 321 4.97 -12.00 -17.42
CA ALA A 321 5.11 -13.42 -17.12
C ALA A 321 4.95 -14.27 -18.41
N PHE A 322 5.68 -15.36 -18.48
CA PHE A 322 5.67 -16.32 -19.59
C PHE A 322 4.97 -17.61 -19.15
N ASN A 323 3.75 -17.85 -19.60
CA ASN A 323 2.93 -18.99 -19.17
C ASN A 323 3.52 -20.33 -19.67
N GLN A 324 4.27 -21.02 -18.80
CA GLN A 324 4.98 -22.24 -19.14
C GLN A 324 4.07 -23.46 -19.35
N GLN A 325 2.76 -23.36 -19.13
CA GLN A 325 1.80 -24.39 -19.54
C GLN A 325 1.53 -24.35 -21.04
N LYS A 326 1.79 -23.22 -21.71
CA LYS A 326 1.66 -23.09 -23.17
C LYS A 326 2.79 -23.83 -23.89
N PRO A 327 2.48 -24.60 -24.96
CA PRO A 327 3.46 -25.46 -25.62
C PRO A 327 4.74 -24.73 -26.04
N LEU A 328 4.64 -23.56 -26.66
CA LEU A 328 5.78 -22.75 -27.11
C LEU A 328 6.62 -22.27 -25.93
N LEU A 329 6.00 -21.84 -24.86
CA LEU A 329 6.68 -21.26 -23.70
C LEU A 329 7.22 -22.31 -22.69
N LYS A 330 7.06 -23.62 -22.95
CA LYS A 330 7.86 -24.66 -22.30
C LYS A 330 9.33 -24.59 -22.72
N ASN A 331 9.61 -24.07 -23.91
CA ASN A 331 10.95 -23.89 -24.41
C ASN A 331 11.64 -22.70 -23.73
N GLN A 332 12.63 -22.98 -22.87
CA GLN A 332 13.36 -21.97 -22.13
C GLN A 332 14.10 -20.99 -23.06
N LYS A 333 14.69 -21.48 -24.17
CA LYS A 333 15.38 -20.61 -25.12
C LYS A 333 14.46 -19.55 -25.74
N LEU A 334 13.20 -19.89 -25.98
CA LEU A 334 12.22 -18.91 -26.45
C LEU A 334 11.93 -17.87 -25.37
N ARG A 335 11.79 -18.27 -24.10
CA ARG A 335 11.59 -17.32 -22.99
C ARG A 335 12.80 -16.41 -22.80
N GLU A 336 14.03 -16.97 -22.86
CA GLU A 336 15.26 -16.19 -22.85
C GLU A 336 15.31 -15.18 -24.01
N ALA A 337 14.93 -15.61 -25.23
CA ALA A 337 14.86 -14.71 -26.39
C ALA A 337 13.89 -13.56 -26.19
N LEU A 338 12.71 -13.82 -25.60
CA LEU A 338 11.73 -12.78 -25.27
C LEU A 338 12.25 -11.84 -24.18
N TYR A 339 13.00 -12.36 -23.20
CA TYR A 339 13.64 -11.56 -22.15
C TYR A 339 14.69 -10.61 -22.75
N TYR A 340 15.63 -11.13 -23.56
CA TYR A 340 16.68 -10.32 -24.20
C TYR A 340 16.14 -9.34 -25.24
N GLY A 341 15.07 -9.72 -25.95
CA GLY A 341 14.48 -8.92 -27.02
C GLY A 341 13.53 -7.79 -26.56
N LEU A 342 13.24 -7.68 -25.27
CA LEU A 342 12.38 -6.62 -24.77
C LEU A 342 13.17 -5.33 -24.54
N ASP A 343 12.82 -4.26 -25.27
CA ASP A 343 13.25 -2.90 -24.97
C ASP A 343 12.39 -2.34 -23.81
N ARG A 344 12.95 -2.40 -22.61
CA ARG A 344 12.31 -1.92 -21.37
C ARG A 344 12.27 -0.39 -21.29
N THR A 345 13.14 0.32 -22.03
CA THR A 345 13.11 1.78 -22.15
C THR A 345 11.87 2.21 -22.91
N SER A 346 11.65 1.63 -24.10
CA SER A 346 10.44 1.89 -24.88
C SER A 346 9.17 1.45 -24.13
N TYR A 347 9.23 0.33 -23.38
CA TYR A 347 8.12 -0.11 -22.51
C TYR A 347 7.81 0.94 -21.42
N ARG A 348 8.83 1.47 -20.74
CA ARG A 348 8.71 2.56 -19.75
C ARG A 348 8.07 3.80 -20.36
N ASP A 349 8.51 4.18 -21.56
CA ASP A 349 7.99 5.37 -22.23
C ASP A 349 6.52 5.20 -22.61
N GLY A 350 6.12 4.01 -23.04
CA GLY A 350 4.71 3.63 -23.21
C GLY A 350 3.92 3.64 -21.90
N HIS A 351 4.57 3.36 -20.77
CA HIS A 351 3.99 3.34 -19.43
C HIS A 351 3.92 4.74 -18.77
N GLY A 352 4.25 5.80 -19.49
CA GLY A 352 4.13 7.19 -19.00
C GLY A 352 5.45 7.96 -18.94
N GLY A 353 6.58 7.32 -19.29
CA GLY A 353 7.90 7.94 -19.31
C GLY A 353 8.64 7.92 -17.97
N GLU A 354 9.84 8.48 -17.95
CA GLU A 354 10.78 8.37 -16.84
C GLU A 354 10.33 9.03 -15.51
N ARG A 355 9.38 9.97 -15.58
CA ARG A 355 8.82 10.61 -14.38
C ARG A 355 7.71 9.76 -13.74
N LEU A 356 7.13 8.79 -14.47
CA LEU A 356 6.04 7.94 -13.99
C LEU A 356 6.43 6.47 -13.89
N ALA A 357 7.60 6.10 -14.41
CA ALA A 357 8.09 4.73 -14.28
C ALA A 357 9.63 4.68 -14.35
N ALA A 358 10.23 3.76 -13.60
CA ALA A 358 11.66 3.45 -13.66
C ALA A 358 11.85 2.02 -14.17
N VAL A 359 12.79 1.80 -15.09
CA VAL A 359 13.16 0.44 -15.53
C VAL A 359 13.76 -0.34 -14.35
N ILE A 360 13.35 -1.58 -14.19
CA ILE A 360 13.85 -2.48 -13.14
C ILE A 360 14.41 -3.77 -13.74
N ASP A 361 15.32 -4.41 -13.00
CA ASP A 361 15.91 -5.71 -13.31
C ASP A 361 15.45 -6.84 -12.38
N SER A 362 14.74 -6.50 -11.32
CA SER A 362 14.22 -7.45 -10.32
C SER A 362 12.81 -7.06 -9.87
N ILE A 363 11.98 -8.07 -9.59
CA ILE A 363 10.69 -7.86 -8.90
C ILE A 363 10.85 -7.72 -7.39
N ILE A 364 12.04 -7.96 -6.85
CA ILE A 364 12.35 -7.67 -5.45
C ILE A 364 12.77 -6.20 -5.35
N PRO A 365 12.12 -5.38 -4.50
CA PRO A 365 12.52 -4.01 -4.23
C PRO A 365 13.94 -3.88 -3.67
N GLN A 366 14.68 -2.86 -4.11
CA GLN A 366 16.09 -2.68 -3.74
C GLN A 366 16.30 -2.34 -2.25
N ASP A 367 15.30 -1.81 -1.59
CA ASP A 367 15.29 -1.43 -0.18
C ASP A 367 14.95 -2.58 0.77
N LEU A 368 14.54 -3.74 0.25
CA LEU A 368 14.27 -4.92 1.06
C LEU A 368 15.54 -5.69 1.42
N GLU A 369 15.56 -6.22 2.64
CA GLU A 369 16.59 -7.17 3.05
C GLU A 369 16.54 -8.41 2.14
N GLY A 370 17.70 -8.84 1.66
CA GLY A 370 17.80 -9.97 0.73
C GLY A 370 17.76 -9.56 -0.76
N TYR A 371 17.56 -8.28 -1.09
CA TYR A 371 17.70 -7.85 -2.49
C TYR A 371 19.09 -8.18 -3.03
N LYS A 372 19.12 -8.71 -4.26
CA LYS A 372 20.34 -8.90 -5.07
C LYS A 372 20.09 -8.37 -6.47
N PRO A 373 21.06 -7.65 -7.07
CA PRO A 373 21.00 -7.29 -8.48
C PRO A 373 20.86 -8.55 -9.35
N GLU A 374 20.19 -8.43 -10.50
CA GLU A 374 20.14 -9.50 -11.47
C GLU A 374 21.54 -9.66 -12.14
N GLU A 375 22.12 -10.85 -12.00
CA GLU A 375 23.45 -11.13 -12.55
C GLU A 375 23.44 -12.14 -13.71
N HIS A 376 22.38 -12.93 -13.82
CA HIS A 376 22.28 -13.96 -14.86
C HIS A 376 21.92 -13.37 -16.22
N PHE A 377 20.88 -12.52 -16.26
CA PHE A 377 20.45 -11.81 -17.45
C PHE A 377 20.98 -10.37 -17.43
N LYS A 378 22.26 -10.16 -17.78
CA LYS A 378 22.85 -8.81 -17.90
C LYS A 378 22.39 -8.16 -19.18
N VAL A 379 21.10 -7.82 -19.26
CA VAL A 379 20.47 -7.22 -20.43
C VAL A 379 20.38 -5.71 -20.24
N PRO A 380 20.92 -4.88 -21.15
CA PRO A 380 20.72 -3.44 -21.08
C PRO A 380 19.23 -3.08 -21.17
N PRO A 381 18.83 -1.92 -20.67
CA PRO A 381 17.41 -1.51 -20.71
C PRO A 381 16.79 -1.56 -22.10
N GLU A 382 17.55 -1.29 -23.14
CA GLU A 382 17.15 -1.31 -24.55
C GLU A 382 17.04 -2.73 -25.14
N GLY A 383 17.41 -3.75 -24.34
CA GLY A 383 17.47 -5.14 -24.81
C GLY A 383 18.77 -5.48 -25.55
N ASP A 384 18.87 -6.76 -25.94
CA ASP A 384 19.95 -7.27 -26.82
C ASP A 384 19.32 -8.06 -27.96
N GLN A 385 19.02 -7.36 -29.06
CA GLN A 385 18.35 -7.90 -30.23
C GLN A 385 19.19 -8.98 -30.93
N ALA A 386 20.52 -8.86 -30.89
CA ALA A 386 21.40 -9.83 -31.53
C ALA A 386 21.38 -11.16 -30.77
N LYS A 387 21.51 -11.10 -29.44
CA LYS A 387 21.40 -12.26 -28.57
C LYS A 387 20.00 -12.91 -28.62
N ALA A 388 18.96 -12.11 -28.66
CA ALA A 388 17.58 -12.58 -28.78
C ALA A 388 17.35 -13.36 -30.08
N LYS A 389 17.82 -12.86 -31.22
CA LYS A 389 17.76 -13.56 -32.53
C LYS A 389 18.52 -14.87 -32.51
N GLN A 390 19.71 -14.91 -31.90
CA GLN A 390 20.46 -16.16 -31.71
C GLN A 390 19.64 -17.18 -30.92
N LEU A 391 19.08 -16.77 -29.80
CA LEU A 391 18.28 -17.63 -28.93
C LEU A 391 16.99 -18.13 -29.60
N LEU A 392 16.34 -17.31 -30.44
CA LEU A 392 15.20 -17.73 -31.27
C LEU A 392 15.58 -18.84 -32.27
N ALA A 393 16.72 -18.71 -32.89
CA ALA A 393 17.24 -19.75 -33.80
C ALA A 393 17.53 -21.06 -33.03
N GLU A 394 18.17 -20.95 -31.85
CA GLU A 394 18.42 -22.10 -30.97
C GLU A 394 17.11 -22.74 -30.44
N ALA A 395 16.07 -21.93 -30.22
CA ALA A 395 14.74 -22.39 -29.81
C ALA A 395 13.99 -23.12 -30.92
N GLY A 396 14.44 -22.97 -32.19
CA GLY A 396 13.74 -23.50 -33.36
C GLY A 396 12.41 -22.81 -33.63
N TYR A 397 12.24 -21.56 -33.20
CA TYR A 397 11.01 -20.78 -33.42
C TYR A 397 10.78 -20.51 -34.90
N LYS A 398 9.56 -20.75 -35.39
CA LYS A 398 9.21 -20.71 -36.83
C LYS A 398 8.21 -19.58 -37.19
N GLY A 399 8.01 -18.62 -36.27
CA GLY A 399 7.11 -17.49 -36.48
C GLY A 399 5.68 -17.74 -35.96
N GLU A 400 5.51 -18.70 -35.08
CA GLU A 400 4.23 -18.95 -34.42
C GLU A 400 3.78 -17.72 -33.64
N LYS A 401 2.47 -17.46 -33.67
CA LYS A 401 1.90 -16.29 -33.00
C LYS A 401 1.75 -16.51 -31.51
N LEU A 402 2.17 -15.52 -30.70
CA LEU A 402 1.96 -15.43 -29.27
C LEU A 402 0.86 -14.39 -28.94
N VAL A 403 0.18 -14.54 -27.81
CA VAL A 403 -0.85 -13.61 -27.33
C VAL A 403 -0.41 -12.99 -26.01
N LEU A 404 -0.27 -11.67 -25.97
CA LEU A 404 0.00 -10.89 -24.78
C LEU A 404 -1.31 -10.36 -24.18
N GLY A 405 -1.67 -10.83 -23.01
CA GLY A 405 -2.77 -10.27 -22.21
C GLY A 405 -2.35 -9.00 -21.49
N THR A 406 -3.13 -7.94 -21.65
CA THR A 406 -2.95 -6.67 -20.96
C THR A 406 -4.28 -6.08 -20.51
N SER A 407 -4.28 -5.26 -19.46
CA SER A 407 -5.44 -4.45 -19.10
C SER A 407 -5.78 -3.46 -20.22
N ASP A 408 -7.06 -3.09 -20.36
CA ASP A 408 -7.52 -2.07 -21.31
C ASP A 408 -7.18 -0.62 -20.87
N ALA A 409 -6.54 -0.43 -19.73
CA ALA A 409 -6.05 0.86 -19.27
C ALA A 409 -5.03 1.45 -20.26
N GLY A 410 -5.19 2.74 -20.60
CA GLY A 410 -4.44 3.37 -21.70
C GLY A 410 -2.91 3.23 -21.64
N LEU A 411 -2.30 3.40 -20.47
CA LEU A 411 -0.85 3.24 -20.28
C LEU A 411 -0.42 1.77 -20.41
N ALA A 412 -1.20 0.83 -19.87
CA ALA A 412 -0.90 -0.60 -20.00
C ALA A 412 -0.93 -1.05 -21.46
N VAL A 413 -1.87 -0.53 -22.26
CA VAL A 413 -1.96 -0.80 -23.69
C VAL A 413 -0.74 -0.25 -24.42
N LYS A 414 -0.37 1.02 -24.19
CA LYS A 414 0.80 1.65 -24.84
C LYS A 414 2.11 0.93 -24.52
N ALA A 415 2.31 0.54 -23.24
CA ALA A 415 3.47 -0.25 -22.85
C ALA A 415 3.50 -1.62 -23.53
N SER A 416 2.35 -2.27 -23.68
CA SER A 416 2.22 -3.55 -24.37
C SER A 416 2.48 -3.42 -25.88
N GLU A 417 2.09 -2.31 -26.50
CA GLU A 417 2.39 -2.00 -27.91
C GLU A 417 3.90 -1.78 -28.11
N ALA A 418 4.60 -1.15 -27.15
CA ALA A 418 6.05 -1.04 -27.18
C ALA A 418 6.74 -2.41 -27.06
N ALA A 419 6.26 -3.29 -26.15
CA ALA A 419 6.77 -4.66 -26.06
C ALA A 419 6.52 -5.46 -27.35
N GLN A 420 5.36 -5.34 -27.96
CA GLN A 420 5.03 -5.96 -29.25
C GLN A 420 6.00 -5.50 -30.35
N ALA A 421 6.29 -4.19 -30.41
CA ALA A 421 7.23 -3.62 -31.38
C ALA A 421 8.65 -4.19 -31.17
N SER A 422 9.14 -4.23 -29.92
CA SER A 422 10.45 -4.80 -29.58
C SER A 422 10.59 -6.26 -30.04
N TRP A 423 9.59 -7.09 -29.78
CA TRP A 423 9.62 -8.49 -30.17
C TRP A 423 9.46 -8.70 -31.69
N LYS A 424 8.74 -7.80 -32.37
CA LYS A 424 8.65 -7.81 -33.82
C LYS A 424 10.02 -7.62 -34.48
N GLU A 425 10.91 -6.80 -33.94
CA GLU A 425 12.26 -6.56 -34.43
C GLU A 425 13.15 -7.83 -34.41
N ILE A 426 12.88 -8.74 -33.48
CA ILE A 426 13.57 -10.04 -33.44
C ILE A 426 12.85 -11.12 -34.25
N GLY A 427 11.69 -10.80 -34.84
CA GLY A 427 10.91 -11.74 -35.67
C GLY A 427 9.85 -12.51 -34.93
N VAL A 428 9.48 -12.09 -33.70
CA VAL A 428 8.37 -12.70 -32.93
C VAL A 428 7.07 -11.94 -33.15
N ASN A 429 6.02 -12.67 -33.55
CA ASN A 429 4.69 -12.14 -33.74
C ASN A 429 3.89 -12.22 -32.44
N VAL A 430 3.47 -11.08 -31.92
CA VAL A 430 2.63 -10.99 -30.69
C VAL A 430 1.35 -10.24 -31.00
N ASP A 431 0.19 -10.85 -30.68
CA ASP A 431 -1.10 -10.14 -30.66
C ASP A 431 -1.39 -9.65 -29.25
N ILE A 432 -1.92 -8.43 -29.14
CA ILE A 432 -2.32 -7.85 -27.86
C ILE A 432 -3.79 -8.14 -27.62
N ARG A 433 -4.10 -8.83 -26.51
CA ARG A 433 -5.46 -9.04 -26.03
C ARG A 433 -5.74 -8.09 -24.87
N LYS A 434 -6.59 -7.09 -25.13
CA LYS A 434 -7.09 -6.16 -24.10
C LYS A 434 -8.18 -6.84 -23.29
N ILE A 435 -8.08 -6.77 -21.98
CA ILE A 435 -9.02 -7.36 -21.02
C ILE A 435 -9.50 -6.22 -20.10
N PRO A 436 -10.83 -6.08 -19.87
CA PRO A 436 -11.36 -5.07 -18.97
C PRO A 436 -10.68 -5.10 -17.61
N GLY A 437 -10.29 -3.93 -17.09
CA GLY A 437 -9.53 -3.80 -15.85
C GLY A 437 -10.17 -4.51 -14.67
N ASP A 438 -11.48 -4.40 -14.52
CA ASP A 438 -12.27 -5.04 -13.43
C ASP A 438 -12.16 -6.57 -13.41
N ASN A 439 -11.92 -7.19 -14.57
CA ASN A 439 -11.81 -8.65 -14.70
C ASN A 439 -10.40 -9.13 -15.08
N TYR A 440 -9.43 -8.23 -15.12
CA TYR A 440 -8.11 -8.53 -15.65
C TYR A 440 -7.45 -9.71 -14.95
N TYR A 441 -7.22 -9.59 -13.65
CA TYR A 441 -6.52 -10.61 -12.88
C TYR A 441 -7.34 -11.91 -12.77
N SER A 442 -8.64 -11.83 -12.52
CA SER A 442 -9.50 -13.02 -12.43
C SER A 442 -9.54 -13.80 -13.75
N THR A 443 -9.48 -13.12 -14.90
CA THR A 443 -9.37 -13.77 -16.22
C THR A 443 -8.02 -14.46 -16.40
N GLN A 444 -6.92 -13.83 -16.00
CA GLN A 444 -5.57 -14.37 -16.15
C GLN A 444 -5.26 -15.52 -15.18
N GLN A 445 -5.96 -15.59 -14.06
CA GLN A 445 -5.82 -16.67 -13.07
C GLN A 445 -6.43 -18.00 -13.55
N GLN A 446 -7.35 -17.95 -14.52
CA GLN A 446 -7.98 -19.16 -15.04
C GLN A 446 -6.99 -20.00 -15.84
N ASP A 447 -7.02 -21.33 -15.66
CA ASP A 447 -6.19 -22.27 -16.43
C ASP A 447 -6.49 -22.21 -17.94
N SER A 448 -7.72 -21.79 -18.31
CA SER A 448 -8.18 -21.61 -19.69
C SER A 448 -7.79 -20.24 -20.30
N ALA A 449 -7.02 -19.41 -19.58
CA ALA A 449 -6.62 -18.09 -20.11
C ALA A 449 -6.01 -18.23 -21.51
N ALA A 450 -6.59 -17.48 -22.47
CA ALA A 450 -6.18 -17.57 -23.87
C ALA A 450 -4.97 -16.65 -24.17
N THR A 451 -4.04 -16.52 -23.21
CA THR A 451 -2.84 -15.69 -23.31
C THR A 451 -1.60 -16.52 -23.04
N ASP A 452 -0.54 -16.22 -23.77
CA ASP A 452 0.78 -16.85 -23.62
C ASP A 452 1.66 -16.01 -22.72
N LEU A 453 1.59 -14.68 -22.89
CA LEU A 453 2.32 -13.65 -22.16
C LEU A 453 1.31 -12.82 -21.37
N ILE A 454 1.67 -12.40 -20.15
CA ILE A 454 0.75 -11.71 -19.24
C ILE A 454 1.46 -10.52 -18.61
N THR A 455 0.97 -9.30 -18.83
CA THR A 455 1.44 -8.15 -18.05
C THR A 455 0.90 -8.26 -16.63
N ALA A 456 1.75 -8.13 -15.63
CA ALA A 456 1.34 -8.25 -14.25
C ALA A 456 2.18 -7.33 -13.34
N GLY A 457 1.80 -7.26 -12.09
CA GLY A 457 2.54 -6.58 -11.06
C GLY A 457 2.29 -7.24 -9.71
N TRP A 458 3.20 -7.02 -8.79
CA TRP A 458 3.05 -7.44 -7.40
C TRP A 458 3.54 -6.34 -6.47
N CYS A 459 2.77 -6.08 -5.44
CA CYS A 459 3.10 -5.22 -4.32
C CYS A 459 3.24 -6.13 -3.10
N TYR A 460 4.29 -6.00 -2.33
CA TYR A 460 4.37 -6.79 -1.10
C TYR A 460 3.34 -6.30 -0.07
N ASP A 461 2.82 -7.21 0.74
CA ASP A 461 1.83 -6.86 1.77
C ASP A 461 2.47 -6.25 3.02
N TRP A 462 3.70 -6.66 3.33
CA TRP A 462 4.63 -6.04 4.27
C TRP A 462 6.08 -6.34 3.85
N PRO A 463 7.09 -5.57 4.31
CA PRO A 463 8.46 -5.61 3.78
C PRO A 463 9.19 -6.94 4.09
N THR A 464 8.97 -7.97 3.26
CA THR A 464 9.65 -9.29 3.32
C THR A 464 9.55 -10.01 1.98
N LEU A 465 10.57 -10.79 1.63
CA LEU A 465 10.53 -11.65 0.44
C LEU A 465 9.50 -12.79 0.58
N ALA A 466 9.11 -13.13 1.79
CA ALA A 466 8.08 -14.14 2.07
C ALA A 466 6.69 -13.77 1.51
N THR A 467 6.42 -12.48 1.24
CA THR A 467 5.18 -12.03 0.58
C THR A 467 5.34 -11.82 -0.93
N ILE A 468 6.56 -11.95 -1.47
CA ILE A 468 6.85 -11.75 -2.89
C ILE A 468 7.08 -13.10 -3.59
N VAL A 469 8.11 -13.84 -3.16
CA VAL A 469 8.57 -15.03 -3.88
C VAL A 469 7.51 -16.14 -3.93
N PRO A 470 6.87 -16.54 -2.81
CA PRO A 470 5.81 -17.54 -2.86
C PRO A 470 4.57 -17.06 -3.63
N SER A 471 4.22 -15.78 -3.53
CA SER A 471 3.02 -15.23 -4.18
C SER A 471 3.14 -15.21 -5.70
N VAL A 472 4.31 -14.81 -6.22
CA VAL A 472 4.53 -14.60 -7.67
C VAL A 472 5.07 -15.84 -8.37
N LEU A 473 5.83 -16.69 -7.67
CA LEU A 473 6.55 -17.84 -8.25
C LEU A 473 6.24 -19.18 -7.58
N GLY A 474 5.46 -19.17 -6.49
CA GLY A 474 5.22 -20.35 -5.68
C GLY A 474 4.01 -21.19 -6.08
N PRO A 475 3.80 -22.30 -5.34
CA PRO A 475 2.60 -23.12 -5.43
C PRO A 475 1.43 -22.48 -4.69
N ASP A 476 0.22 -22.91 -5.03
CA ASP A 476 -0.97 -22.65 -4.21
C ASP A 476 -0.92 -23.52 -2.94
N SER A 477 -0.83 -22.86 -1.79
CA SER A 477 -0.77 -23.57 -0.50
C SER A 477 -2.04 -24.35 -0.17
N SER A 478 -3.18 -23.97 -0.77
CA SER A 478 -4.49 -24.63 -0.57
C SER A 478 -4.79 -25.73 -1.60
N SER A 479 -4.04 -25.79 -2.71
CA SER A 479 -4.28 -26.68 -3.84
C SER A 479 -2.97 -27.31 -4.32
N PRO A 480 -2.53 -28.43 -3.72
CA PRO A 480 -1.26 -29.07 -4.06
C PRO A 480 -1.11 -29.34 -5.57
N GLY A 481 0.05 -28.98 -6.12
CA GLY A 481 0.36 -29.16 -7.55
C GLY A 481 -0.15 -28.04 -8.46
N LYS A 482 -0.90 -27.07 -7.94
CA LYS A 482 -1.29 -25.85 -8.67
C LYS A 482 -0.37 -24.70 -8.35
N ALA A 483 -0.25 -23.76 -9.28
CA ALA A 483 0.44 -22.50 -9.07
C ALA A 483 -0.35 -21.59 -8.14
N ALA A 484 0.33 -20.80 -7.31
CA ALA A 484 -0.29 -19.71 -6.58
C ALA A 484 -1.08 -18.81 -7.52
N GLN A 485 -2.13 -18.18 -7.01
CA GLN A 485 -3.07 -17.39 -7.81
C GLN A 485 -2.36 -16.31 -8.65
N ASN A 486 -1.29 -15.71 -8.15
CA ASN A 486 -0.51 -14.68 -8.83
C ASN A 486 0.76 -15.22 -9.52
N ASN A 487 1.00 -16.53 -9.50
CA ASN A 487 2.06 -17.14 -10.30
C ASN A 487 1.58 -17.33 -11.75
N TYR A 488 1.55 -16.26 -12.51
CA TYR A 488 1.14 -16.26 -13.91
C TYR A 488 2.11 -16.99 -14.83
N SER A 489 3.36 -17.16 -14.43
CA SER A 489 4.34 -17.95 -15.18
C SER A 489 4.06 -19.44 -15.16
N ARG A 490 3.31 -19.91 -14.15
CA ARG A 490 3.07 -21.34 -13.90
C ARG A 490 4.36 -22.16 -13.78
N SER A 491 5.50 -21.50 -13.49
CA SER A 491 6.76 -22.18 -13.19
C SER A 491 6.62 -23.01 -11.92
N GLN A 492 7.22 -24.19 -11.91
CA GLN A 492 7.24 -25.08 -10.75
C GLN A 492 8.63 -25.19 -10.10
N VAL A 493 9.59 -24.40 -10.60
CA VAL A 493 10.97 -24.43 -10.08
C VAL A 493 10.99 -23.92 -8.64
N GLY A 494 11.61 -24.70 -7.75
CA GLY A 494 11.82 -24.32 -6.35
C GLY A 494 10.61 -24.47 -5.41
N TRP A 495 9.50 -25.04 -5.89
CA TRP A 495 8.30 -25.22 -5.05
C TRP A 495 8.51 -26.11 -3.84
N ASP A 496 9.38 -27.11 -3.94
CA ASP A 496 9.77 -28.03 -2.86
C ASP A 496 10.60 -27.34 -1.76
N GLN A 497 11.27 -26.25 -2.08
CA GLN A 497 12.10 -25.48 -1.14
C GLN A 497 11.29 -24.45 -0.33
N MET A 498 10.23 -23.87 -0.91
CA MET A 498 9.48 -22.77 -0.29
C MET A 498 8.90 -23.10 1.10
N PRO A 499 8.28 -24.28 1.34
CA PRO A 499 7.81 -24.63 2.67
C PRO A 499 8.93 -24.75 3.70
N GLN A 500 10.13 -25.20 3.28
CA GLN A 500 11.29 -25.30 4.16
C GLN A 500 11.89 -23.92 4.50
N ILE A 501 11.81 -22.97 3.56
CA ILE A 501 12.25 -21.59 3.81
C ILE A 501 11.26 -20.89 4.74
N ALA A 502 9.97 -21.11 4.55
CA ALA A 502 8.92 -20.52 5.39
C ALA A 502 9.03 -20.93 6.87
N THR A 503 9.66 -22.09 7.17
CA THR A 503 9.89 -22.55 8.55
C THR A 503 11.21 -22.06 9.16
N GLU A 504 12.01 -21.27 8.45
CA GLU A 504 13.25 -20.72 8.97
C GLU A 504 12.96 -19.65 10.05
N THR A 505 13.53 -19.82 11.25
CA THR A 505 13.28 -18.96 12.40
C THR A 505 14.19 -17.72 12.45
N ASP A 506 15.34 -17.76 11.81
CA ASP A 506 16.20 -16.60 11.62
C ASP A 506 15.70 -15.79 10.41
N LYS A 507 15.21 -14.56 10.68
CA LYS A 507 14.63 -13.70 9.65
C LYS A 507 15.62 -13.38 8.52
N LYS A 508 16.87 -13.04 8.87
CA LYS A 508 17.91 -12.72 7.86
C LYS A 508 18.22 -13.93 6.99
N LYS A 509 18.29 -15.10 7.59
CA LYS A 509 18.54 -16.33 6.87
C LYS A 509 17.36 -16.71 6.00
N MET A 510 16.12 -16.47 6.44
CA MET A 510 14.92 -16.66 5.64
C MET A 510 14.94 -15.75 4.40
N GLU A 511 15.19 -14.45 4.57
CA GLU A 511 15.30 -13.49 3.48
C GLU A 511 16.40 -13.88 2.49
N GLN A 512 17.57 -14.29 2.99
CA GLN A 512 18.68 -14.74 2.16
C GLN A 512 18.30 -15.99 1.35
N ARG A 513 17.65 -16.98 1.96
CA ARG A 513 17.21 -18.22 1.28
C ARG A 513 16.15 -17.93 0.21
N TYR A 514 15.18 -17.03 0.48
CA TYR A 514 14.23 -16.59 -0.56
C TYR A 514 14.93 -15.85 -1.69
N SER A 515 15.92 -15.01 -1.39
CA SER A 515 16.72 -14.31 -2.39
C SER A 515 17.52 -15.27 -3.29
N ASP A 516 18.15 -16.28 -2.69
CA ASP A 516 18.89 -17.32 -3.43
C ASP A 516 17.94 -18.13 -4.31
N LEU A 517 16.80 -18.54 -3.77
CA LEU A 517 15.78 -19.26 -4.52
C LEU A 517 15.22 -18.44 -5.68
N TYR A 518 14.94 -17.15 -5.45
CA TYR A 518 14.53 -16.24 -6.51
C TYR A 518 15.55 -16.19 -7.65
N THR A 519 16.83 -16.04 -7.31
CA THR A 519 17.92 -16.05 -8.31
C THR A 519 17.93 -17.34 -9.12
N GLU A 520 17.77 -18.50 -8.48
CA GLU A 520 17.71 -19.79 -9.19
C GLU A 520 16.48 -19.90 -10.11
N ILE A 521 15.32 -19.46 -9.65
CA ILE A 521 14.10 -19.46 -10.45
C ILE A 521 14.25 -18.55 -11.67
N MET A 522 14.83 -17.35 -11.49
CA MET A 522 15.01 -16.39 -12.58
C MET A 522 15.93 -16.88 -13.70
N LYS A 523 16.90 -17.76 -13.42
CA LYS A 523 17.72 -18.42 -14.45
C LYS A 523 16.90 -19.19 -15.49
N THR A 524 15.67 -19.54 -15.18
CA THR A 524 14.75 -20.22 -16.08
C THR A 524 13.88 -19.28 -16.92
N ALA A 525 14.09 -17.97 -16.82
CA ALA A 525 13.29 -16.94 -17.47
C ALA A 525 11.77 -17.15 -17.33
N PRO A 526 11.21 -17.20 -16.10
CA PRO A 526 9.76 -17.33 -15.91
C PRO A 526 8.99 -16.06 -16.24
N LEU A 527 9.66 -14.93 -16.10
CA LEU A 527 9.13 -13.58 -16.35
C LEU A 527 10.28 -12.64 -16.72
N VAL A 528 9.96 -11.47 -17.25
CA VAL A 528 10.88 -10.35 -17.40
C VAL A 528 10.39 -9.18 -16.54
N PRO A 529 11.18 -8.68 -15.57
CA PRO A 529 10.88 -7.45 -14.87
C PRO A 529 10.87 -6.27 -15.86
N THR A 530 9.94 -5.35 -15.71
CA THR A 530 9.79 -4.23 -16.65
C THR A 530 10.02 -2.89 -15.98
N VAL A 531 9.06 -2.42 -15.19
CA VAL A 531 9.13 -1.11 -14.55
C VAL A 531 8.61 -1.14 -13.11
N GLN A 532 9.07 -0.18 -12.33
CA GLN A 532 8.47 0.25 -11.08
C GLN A 532 7.67 1.52 -11.34
N ASP A 533 6.45 1.58 -10.83
CA ASP A 533 5.64 2.79 -10.91
C ASP A 533 6.23 3.90 -10.03
N LEU A 534 6.24 5.11 -10.56
CA LEU A 534 6.58 6.34 -9.86
C LEU A 534 5.34 7.23 -9.84
N ASN A 535 5.07 7.81 -8.69
CA ASN A 535 3.93 8.68 -8.50
C ASN A 535 4.37 10.12 -8.36
N VAL A 536 3.72 11.02 -9.06
CA VAL A 536 3.96 12.47 -8.98
C VAL A 536 2.66 13.14 -8.57
N TYR A 537 2.73 13.96 -7.53
CA TYR A 537 1.59 14.73 -7.03
C TYR A 537 1.95 16.21 -6.98
N VAL A 538 0.93 17.06 -7.05
CA VAL A 538 1.05 18.49 -6.73
C VAL A 538 0.10 18.80 -5.59
N THR A 539 0.60 19.50 -4.58
CA THR A 539 -0.21 19.95 -3.43
C THR A 539 -0.58 21.40 -3.56
N GLY A 540 -1.63 21.83 -2.86
CA GLY A 540 -1.91 23.23 -2.64
C GLY A 540 -0.81 23.90 -1.81
N SER A 541 -0.58 25.20 -2.00
CA SER A 541 0.55 25.93 -1.40
C SER A 541 0.53 26.02 0.12
N ASN A 542 -0.65 25.85 0.74
CA ASN A 542 -0.82 25.83 2.19
C ASN A 542 -0.60 24.45 2.82
N VAL A 543 -0.51 23.40 2.00
CA VAL A 543 -0.21 22.05 2.50
C VAL A 543 1.23 21.98 3.00
N ASP A 544 1.43 21.33 4.14
CA ASP A 544 2.70 21.16 4.81
C ASP A 544 2.98 19.69 5.09
N ASN A 545 4.25 19.29 5.06
CA ASN A 545 4.73 17.94 5.34
C ASN A 545 4.05 16.86 4.47
N ALA A 546 3.82 17.15 3.19
CA ALA A 546 3.35 16.16 2.25
C ALA A 546 4.52 15.27 1.80
N VAL A 547 4.49 14.02 2.19
CA VAL A 547 5.47 12.98 1.84
C VAL A 547 4.71 11.80 1.26
N ALA A 548 5.22 11.23 0.19
CA ALA A 548 4.68 9.98 -0.33
C ALA A 548 5.19 8.80 0.51
N ASP A 549 4.27 7.92 0.93
CA ASP A 549 4.60 6.72 1.71
C ASP A 549 4.69 5.50 0.78
N PRO A 550 5.89 4.95 0.54
CA PRO A 550 6.04 3.75 -0.28
C PRO A 550 5.19 2.58 0.22
N ASN A 551 5.02 2.43 1.54
CA ASN A 551 4.24 1.34 2.15
C ASN A 551 2.74 1.38 1.79
N THR A 552 2.25 2.46 1.24
CA THR A 552 0.87 2.61 0.74
C THR A 552 0.83 2.89 -0.75
N GLY A 553 1.74 2.29 -1.52
CA GLY A 553 1.80 2.45 -2.97
C GLY A 553 2.29 3.83 -3.42
N GLY A 554 3.10 4.50 -2.60
CA GLY A 554 3.61 5.85 -2.93
C GLY A 554 2.55 6.95 -2.86
N LEU A 555 1.42 6.70 -2.18
CA LEU A 555 0.40 7.71 -1.92
C LEU A 555 0.91 8.77 -0.93
N PRO A 556 0.42 10.02 -1.00
CA PRO A 556 0.68 11.02 0.03
C PRO A 556 0.23 10.53 1.41
N ASP A 557 1.14 10.55 2.38
CA ASP A 557 0.86 10.12 3.75
C ASP A 557 -0.03 11.12 4.50
N LEU A 558 -1.33 10.87 4.50
CA LEU A 558 -2.32 11.70 5.17
C LEU A 558 -2.16 11.70 6.70
N THR A 559 -1.43 10.73 7.27
CA THR A 559 -1.19 10.67 8.72
C THR A 559 -0.18 11.70 9.20
N GLN A 560 0.67 12.21 8.30
CA GLN A 560 1.73 13.18 8.59
C GLN A 560 1.41 14.60 8.10
N ILE A 561 0.45 14.73 7.20
CA ILE A 561 0.13 16.00 6.53
C ILE A 561 -0.39 17.06 7.51
N GLY A 562 -0.09 18.30 7.24
CA GLY A 562 -0.62 19.45 7.95
C GLY A 562 -0.84 20.65 7.03
N LEU A 563 -1.18 21.78 7.62
CA LEU A 563 -1.29 23.06 6.94
C LEU A 563 -0.26 24.03 7.50
N LYS A 564 0.31 24.89 6.65
CA LYS A 564 1.21 25.97 7.07
C LYS A 564 0.46 27.00 7.90
N GLN A 565 -0.80 27.26 7.52
CA GLN A 565 -1.71 28.17 8.22
C GLN A 565 -3.06 27.47 8.38
N ALA A 566 -3.63 27.49 9.58
CA ALA A 566 -5.01 27.06 9.81
C ALA A 566 -5.96 28.06 9.12
N GLN A 567 -6.77 27.57 8.20
CA GLN A 567 -7.82 28.33 7.50
C GLN A 567 -9.19 27.82 7.92
#